data_84e16eed8c9bf8fde9234b3837149cab
#
_entry.id   84e16eed8c9bf8fde9234b3837149cab
#
_cell.length_a   1.000
_cell.length_b   1.000
_cell.length_c   1.000
_cell.angle_alpha   90.00
_cell.angle_beta   90.00
_cell.angle_gamma   90.00
#
_symmetry.space_group_name_H-M   'P 1'
#
loop_
_entity.id
_entity.type
_entity.pdbx_description
1 polymer ?
#
loop_
_entity_poly.entity_id
_entity_poly.type
_entity_poly.pdbx_seq_one_letter_code
_entity_poly.pdbx_strand_id
1 'polypeptide(L)'
;IAHIEAVEDFPGLISSLNNSSILSGCVLNPDTPVEDALPILNDLDLVLVMSVVPGKGGQSFIPEVEEKVRILRKEIDMQIGNGGRKTKLMIDGGIKNHNAKLVADWGVDIAVVGSGLINNKGTISENLESITSAMET
;
A
#
# COMPACT_ATOMS: atom_id res chain seq x y z
N ILE A 1 -9.70 -1.99 7.14
CA ILE A 1 -9.26 -1.96 5.75
C ILE A 1 -10.02 -3.03 4.96
N ALA A 2 -10.54 -2.69 3.79
CA ALA A 2 -11.30 -3.59 2.94
C ALA A 2 -10.94 -3.35 1.46
N HIS A 3 -11.06 -4.40 0.64
CA HIS A 3 -10.94 -4.27 -0.81
C HIS A 3 -12.11 -3.44 -1.36
N ILE A 4 -11.79 -2.44 -2.19
CA ILE A 4 -12.81 -1.51 -2.71
C ILE A 4 -13.84 -2.24 -3.58
N GLU A 5 -13.42 -3.28 -4.28
CA GLU A 5 -14.28 -4.10 -5.15
C GLU A 5 -15.24 -5.02 -4.35
N ALA A 6 -14.94 -5.26 -3.07
CA ALA A 6 -15.70 -6.22 -2.25
C ALA A 6 -16.90 -5.59 -1.54
N VAL A 7 -17.08 -4.28 -1.62
CA VAL A 7 -18.11 -3.54 -0.88
C VAL A 7 -18.91 -2.66 -1.85
N GLU A 8 -20.21 -2.91 -1.95
CA GLU A 8 -21.10 -2.20 -2.88
C GLU A 8 -21.20 -0.69 -2.56
N ASP A 9 -21.36 -0.33 -1.26
CA ASP A 9 -21.32 1.05 -0.79
C ASP A 9 -20.05 1.32 0.01
N PHE A 10 -18.93 1.41 -0.67
CA PHE A 10 -17.64 1.66 -0.02
C PHE A 10 -17.57 3.04 0.67
N PRO A 11 -18.06 4.14 0.07
CA PRO A 11 -18.10 5.44 0.75
C PRO A 11 -18.92 5.43 2.05
N GLY A 12 -20.05 4.72 2.06
CA GLY A 12 -20.89 4.55 3.26
C GLY A 12 -20.16 3.77 4.37
N LEU A 13 -19.42 2.72 4.03
CA LEU A 13 -18.56 1.99 4.96
C LEU A 13 -17.51 2.91 5.59
N ILE A 14 -16.78 3.68 4.77
CA ILE A 14 -15.75 4.60 5.25
C ILE A 14 -16.34 5.66 6.18
N SER A 15 -17.49 6.25 5.82
CA SER A 15 -18.20 7.20 6.66
C SER A 15 -18.56 6.60 8.02
N SER A 16 -19.09 5.37 8.05
CA SER A 16 -19.44 4.66 9.29
C SER A 16 -18.23 4.40 10.18
N LEU A 17 -17.10 3.98 9.59
CA LEU A 17 -15.85 3.75 10.32
C LEU A 17 -15.32 5.06 10.94
N ASN A 18 -15.29 6.14 10.15
CA ASN A 18 -14.82 7.45 10.61
C ASN A 18 -15.69 7.99 11.75
N ASN A 19 -17.02 7.81 11.68
CA ASN A 19 -17.95 8.21 12.74
C ASN A 19 -17.79 7.38 14.01
N SER A 20 -17.25 6.17 13.91
CA SER A 20 -16.97 5.27 15.05
C SER A 20 -15.56 5.43 15.61
N SER A 21 -14.80 6.41 15.16
CA SER A 21 -13.38 6.62 15.53
C SER A 21 -12.47 5.41 15.24
N ILE A 22 -12.83 4.63 14.23
CA ILE A 22 -12.04 3.50 13.74
C ILE A 22 -11.26 3.96 12.50
N LEU A 23 -9.97 3.69 12.48
CA LEU A 23 -9.13 3.99 11.31
C LEU A 23 -9.65 3.24 10.09
N SER A 24 -9.83 3.96 9.00
CA SER A 24 -10.40 3.44 7.76
C SER A 24 -9.36 3.31 6.66
N GLY A 25 -9.50 2.29 5.82
CA GLY A 25 -8.59 2.10 4.70
C GLY A 25 -9.20 1.29 3.58
N CYS A 26 -8.73 1.51 2.37
CA CYS A 26 -9.08 0.71 1.21
C CYS A 26 -7.88 -0.08 0.66
N VAL A 27 -8.19 -1.18 -0.02
CA VAL A 27 -7.24 -2.02 -0.74
C VAL A 27 -7.57 -1.97 -2.23
N LEU A 28 -6.57 -1.75 -3.06
CA LEU A 28 -6.65 -1.80 -4.52
C LEU A 28 -5.88 -3.03 -5.03
N ASN A 29 -6.55 -3.88 -5.80
CA ASN A 29 -5.88 -4.95 -6.52
C ASN A 29 -4.99 -4.41 -7.65
N PRO A 30 -4.07 -5.19 -8.20
CA PRO A 30 -3.20 -4.72 -9.28
C PRO A 30 -3.97 -4.17 -10.49
N ASP A 31 -5.10 -4.79 -10.84
CA ASP A 31 -5.97 -4.43 -11.97
C ASP A 31 -7.08 -3.42 -11.63
N THR A 32 -7.27 -3.08 -10.36
CA THR A 32 -8.26 -2.05 -9.95
C THR A 32 -7.76 -0.66 -10.31
N PRO A 33 -8.55 0.15 -11.02
CA PRO A 33 -8.16 1.52 -11.39
C PRO A 33 -7.91 2.39 -10.15
N VAL A 34 -6.90 3.25 -10.20
CA VAL A 34 -6.61 4.19 -9.11
C VAL A 34 -7.74 5.21 -8.93
N GLU A 35 -8.45 5.52 -10.00
CA GLU A 35 -9.59 6.43 -10.05
C GLU A 35 -10.73 6.02 -9.10
N ASP A 36 -10.83 4.74 -8.76
CA ASP A 36 -11.84 4.25 -7.81
C ASP A 36 -11.58 4.74 -6.38
N ALA A 37 -10.32 4.97 -6.02
CA ALA A 37 -9.93 5.45 -4.69
C ALA A 37 -9.85 6.99 -4.58
N LEU A 38 -9.59 7.69 -5.68
CA LEU A 38 -9.35 9.14 -5.64
C LEU A 38 -10.50 9.94 -5.01
N PRO A 39 -11.81 9.66 -5.30
CA PRO A 39 -12.90 10.43 -4.73
C PRO A 39 -13.02 10.33 -3.20
N ILE A 40 -12.53 9.25 -2.60
CA ILE A 40 -12.64 8.96 -1.17
C ILE A 40 -11.29 9.10 -0.43
N LEU A 41 -10.21 9.43 -1.14
CA LEU A 41 -8.85 9.40 -0.61
C LEU A 41 -8.68 10.28 0.64
N ASN A 42 -9.32 11.46 0.65
CA ASN A 42 -9.27 12.38 1.79
C ASN A 42 -10.08 11.90 3.02
N ASP A 43 -10.86 10.86 2.88
CA ASP A 43 -11.62 10.24 3.97
C ASP A 43 -10.94 8.99 4.55
N LEU A 44 -9.83 8.57 3.93
CA LEU A 44 -9.06 7.37 4.31
C LEU A 44 -7.87 7.71 5.20
N ASP A 45 -7.63 6.85 6.20
CA ASP A 45 -6.38 6.88 6.97
C ASP A 45 -5.27 6.09 6.27
N LEU A 46 -5.65 5.12 5.42
CA LEU A 46 -4.73 4.21 4.74
C LEU A 46 -5.26 3.83 3.35
N VAL A 47 -4.37 3.77 2.37
CA VAL A 47 -4.61 3.10 1.09
C VAL A 47 -3.52 2.07 0.84
N LEU A 48 -3.92 0.82 0.60
CA LEU A 48 -3.04 -0.31 0.30
C LEU A 48 -3.13 -0.66 -1.18
N VAL A 49 -1.99 -0.67 -1.85
CA VAL A 49 -1.85 -1.18 -3.21
C VAL A 49 -1.29 -2.60 -3.16
N MET A 50 -2.00 -3.56 -3.74
CA MET A 50 -1.50 -4.91 -3.92
C MET A 50 -0.55 -4.97 -5.11
N SER A 51 0.65 -5.49 -4.89
CA SER A 51 1.67 -5.72 -5.93
C SER A 51 1.82 -7.20 -6.29
N VAL A 52 0.85 -8.01 -5.92
CA VAL A 52 0.59 -9.40 -6.36
C VAL A 52 -0.91 -9.60 -6.46
N VAL A 53 -1.36 -10.66 -7.15
CA VAL A 53 -2.79 -11.01 -7.13
C VAL A 53 -3.13 -11.64 -5.77
N PRO A 54 -4.07 -11.08 -4.98
CA PRO A 54 -4.41 -11.60 -3.66
C PRO A 54 -4.90 -13.05 -3.67
N GLY A 55 -4.66 -13.76 -2.56
CA GLY A 55 -5.18 -15.11 -2.34
C GLY A 55 -4.34 -16.24 -2.95
N LYS A 56 -3.24 -15.95 -3.62
CA LYS A 56 -2.29 -16.94 -4.14
C LYS A 56 -0.91 -16.73 -3.52
N GLY A 57 -0.38 -17.72 -2.82
CA GLY A 57 0.99 -17.66 -2.30
C GLY A 57 2.05 -17.74 -3.39
N GLY A 58 3.25 -17.23 -3.11
CA GLY A 58 4.44 -17.40 -3.96
C GLY A 58 4.43 -16.67 -5.30
N GLN A 59 3.60 -15.63 -5.45
CA GLN A 59 3.52 -14.85 -6.68
C GLN A 59 4.68 -13.87 -6.84
N SER A 60 4.97 -13.55 -8.11
CA SER A 60 5.95 -12.55 -8.47
C SER A 60 5.41 -11.14 -8.23
N PHE A 61 6.28 -10.25 -7.81
CA PHE A 61 6.04 -8.83 -7.74
C PHE A 61 5.60 -8.26 -9.10
N ILE A 62 4.57 -7.42 -9.09
CA ILE A 62 3.99 -6.77 -10.27
C ILE A 62 4.48 -5.31 -10.31
N PRO A 63 5.53 -4.98 -11.09
CA PRO A 63 6.08 -3.63 -11.12
C PRO A 63 5.16 -2.60 -11.78
N GLU A 64 4.18 -3.03 -12.58
CA GLU A 64 3.22 -2.17 -13.28
C GLU A 64 2.33 -1.35 -12.32
N VAL A 65 2.28 -1.74 -11.03
CA VAL A 65 1.57 -0.94 -10.01
C VAL A 65 2.29 0.38 -9.67
N GLU A 66 3.51 0.60 -10.15
CA GLU A 66 4.27 1.82 -9.95
C GLU A 66 3.46 3.08 -10.28
N GLU A 67 2.85 3.12 -11.46
CA GLU A 67 2.07 4.29 -11.89
C GLU A 67 0.96 4.62 -10.89
N LYS A 68 0.21 3.60 -10.46
CA LYS A 68 -0.84 3.73 -9.44
C LYS A 68 -0.31 4.28 -8.12
N VAL A 69 0.82 3.74 -7.65
CA VAL A 69 1.46 4.19 -6.40
C VAL A 69 1.91 5.64 -6.49
N ARG A 70 2.52 6.04 -7.61
CA ARG A 70 2.97 7.42 -7.83
C ARG A 70 1.81 8.42 -7.94
N ILE A 71 0.71 8.03 -8.59
CA ILE A 71 -0.51 8.86 -8.64
C ILE A 71 -1.07 9.06 -7.22
N LEU A 72 -1.22 7.99 -6.44
CA LEU A 72 -1.69 8.08 -5.05
C LEU A 72 -0.76 8.94 -4.19
N ARG A 73 0.56 8.80 -4.31
CA ARG A 73 1.53 9.62 -3.58
C ARG A 73 1.33 11.11 -3.87
N LYS A 74 1.24 11.46 -5.15
CA LYS A 74 1.02 12.84 -5.59
C LYS A 74 -0.28 13.41 -5.03
N GLU A 75 -1.38 12.67 -5.13
CA GLU A 75 -2.68 13.12 -4.65
C GLU A 75 -2.71 13.26 -3.11
N ILE A 76 -2.09 12.31 -2.39
CA ILE A 76 -1.95 12.42 -0.92
C ILE A 76 -1.13 13.65 -0.53
N ASP A 77 -0.02 13.91 -1.21
CA ASP A 77 0.81 15.09 -0.92
C ASP A 77 0.06 16.39 -1.20
N MET A 78 -0.72 16.44 -2.29
CA MET A 78 -1.58 17.58 -2.62
C MET A 78 -2.67 17.80 -1.56
N GLN A 79 -3.37 16.74 -1.13
CA GLN A 79 -4.40 16.89 -0.07
C GLN A 79 -3.79 17.33 1.26
N ILE A 80 -2.62 16.82 1.64
CA ILE A 80 -1.90 17.25 2.86
C ILE A 80 -1.52 18.73 2.75
N GLY A 81 -0.99 19.17 1.61
CA GLY A 81 -0.64 20.57 1.34
C GLY A 81 -1.84 21.52 1.43
N ASN A 82 -3.04 21.02 1.15
CA ASN A 82 -4.31 21.75 1.28
C ASN A 82 -4.99 21.60 2.65
N GLY A 83 -4.29 21.04 3.65
CA GLY A 83 -4.84 20.84 4.99
C GLY A 83 -5.73 19.61 5.14
N GLY A 84 -5.73 18.72 4.17
CA GLY A 84 -6.46 17.46 4.21
C GLY A 84 -5.82 16.38 5.06
N ARG A 85 -6.43 15.18 5.03
CA ARG A 85 -6.00 14.04 5.85
C ARG A 85 -4.60 13.53 5.43
N LYS A 86 -3.81 13.13 6.42
CA LYS A 86 -2.48 12.51 6.22
C LYS A 86 -2.63 11.01 5.96
N THR A 87 -3.26 10.67 4.86
CA THR A 87 -3.46 9.28 4.43
C THR A 87 -2.11 8.59 4.24
N LYS A 88 -1.97 7.37 4.77
CA LYS A 88 -0.77 6.55 4.59
C LYS A 88 -0.89 5.70 3.33
N LEU A 89 0.19 5.65 2.56
CA LEU A 89 0.31 4.82 1.36
C LEU A 89 1.08 3.54 1.69
N MET A 90 0.43 2.40 1.53
CA MET A 90 0.98 1.08 1.82
C MET A 90 1.04 0.24 0.56
N ILE A 91 2.02 -0.66 0.50
CA ILE A 91 2.14 -1.67 -0.56
C ILE A 91 2.32 -3.06 0.06
N ASP A 92 1.68 -4.07 -0.55
CA ASP A 92 1.81 -5.48 -0.15
C ASP A 92 1.94 -6.39 -1.37
N GLY A 93 2.95 -7.23 -1.34
CA GLY A 93 3.12 -8.32 -2.29
C GLY A 93 4.50 -8.38 -2.92
N GLY A 94 5.23 -9.46 -2.65
CA GLY A 94 6.48 -9.78 -3.31
C GLY A 94 7.67 -8.86 -3.01
N ILE A 95 7.61 -8.08 -1.93
CA ILE A 95 8.69 -7.17 -1.54
C ILE A 95 9.86 -7.98 -0.97
N LYS A 96 11.05 -7.75 -1.52
CA LYS A 96 12.31 -8.38 -1.15
C LYS A 96 13.47 -7.40 -1.29
N ASN A 97 14.65 -7.79 -0.85
CA ASN A 97 15.85 -6.96 -0.92
C ASN A 97 16.08 -6.34 -2.30
N HIS A 98 15.93 -7.11 -3.38
CA HIS A 98 16.24 -6.65 -4.75
C HIS A 98 15.27 -5.59 -5.33
N ASN A 99 14.07 -5.45 -4.76
CA ASN A 99 13.08 -4.45 -5.20
C ASN A 99 12.69 -3.46 -4.11
N ALA A 100 13.24 -3.59 -2.90
CA ALA A 100 12.90 -2.75 -1.75
C ALA A 100 13.20 -1.26 -2.02
N LYS A 101 14.37 -0.96 -2.60
CA LYS A 101 14.72 0.42 -2.99
C LYS A 101 13.75 0.99 -4.02
N LEU A 102 13.42 0.21 -5.05
CA LEU A 102 12.48 0.62 -6.09
C LEU A 102 11.15 1.05 -5.47
N VAL A 103 10.61 0.23 -4.56
CA VAL A 103 9.35 0.51 -3.87
C VAL A 103 9.46 1.74 -2.97
N ALA A 104 10.57 1.92 -2.26
CA ALA A 104 10.82 3.13 -1.46
C ALA A 104 10.85 4.39 -2.33
N ASP A 105 11.50 4.33 -3.50
CA ASP A 105 11.59 5.45 -4.45
C ASP A 105 10.22 5.83 -5.08
N TRP A 106 9.21 4.94 -5.00
CA TRP A 106 7.84 5.26 -5.39
C TRP A 106 7.10 6.13 -4.37
N GLY A 107 7.63 6.26 -3.15
CA GLY A 107 7.09 7.12 -2.10
C GLY A 107 6.07 6.46 -1.20
N VAL A 108 6.13 5.13 -1.01
CA VAL A 108 5.29 4.44 -0.03
C VAL A 108 5.72 4.78 1.40
N ASP A 109 4.74 4.87 2.31
CA ASP A 109 4.99 5.06 3.75
C ASP A 109 5.23 3.71 4.46
N ILE A 110 4.60 2.64 3.97
CA ILE A 110 4.59 1.32 4.62
C ILE A 110 4.74 0.22 3.56
N ALA A 111 5.68 -0.69 3.77
CA ALA A 111 5.82 -1.89 2.94
C ALA A 111 5.55 -3.14 3.78
N VAL A 112 4.64 -4.01 3.32
CA VAL A 112 4.38 -5.32 3.94
C VAL A 112 5.36 -6.33 3.36
N VAL A 113 6.13 -6.99 4.22
CA VAL A 113 7.14 -7.95 3.81
C VAL A 113 6.91 -9.28 4.54
N GLY A 114 6.57 -10.31 3.79
CA GLY A 114 6.40 -11.68 4.29
C GLY A 114 7.62 -12.55 4.02
N SER A 115 7.64 -13.25 2.88
CA SER A 115 8.73 -14.17 2.51
C SER A 115 10.10 -13.50 2.30
N GLY A 116 10.14 -12.18 2.19
CA GLY A 116 11.39 -11.42 2.23
C GLY A 116 12.07 -11.47 3.59
N LEU A 117 11.30 -11.52 4.68
CA LEU A 117 11.79 -11.61 6.06
C LEU A 117 11.91 -13.06 6.55
N ILE A 118 10.90 -13.89 6.23
CA ILE A 118 10.82 -15.27 6.70
C ILE A 118 11.23 -16.20 5.55
N ASN A 119 12.50 -16.59 5.53
CA ASN A 119 13.08 -17.47 4.51
C ASN A 119 14.31 -18.20 5.04
N ASN A 120 14.90 -19.06 4.21
CA ASN A 120 16.06 -19.89 4.60
C ASN A 120 17.43 -19.21 4.34
N LYS A 121 17.46 -17.91 4.02
CA LYS A 121 18.70 -17.19 3.67
C LYS A 121 19.37 -16.53 4.88
N GLY A 122 18.61 -16.31 5.95
CA GLY A 122 19.09 -15.68 7.17
C GLY A 122 18.02 -15.64 8.25
N THR A 123 18.36 -15.10 9.40
CA THR A 123 17.41 -14.79 10.47
C THR A 123 16.49 -13.63 10.04
N ILE A 124 15.37 -13.48 10.72
CA ILE A 124 14.45 -12.36 10.49
C ILE A 124 15.19 -11.02 10.66
N SER A 125 16.05 -10.91 11.65
CA SER A 125 16.83 -9.69 11.93
C SER A 125 17.79 -9.36 10.79
N GLU A 126 18.54 -10.33 10.30
CA GLU A 126 19.46 -10.14 9.16
C GLU A 126 18.72 -9.79 7.87
N ASN A 127 17.59 -10.45 7.60
CA ASN A 127 16.76 -10.18 6.45
C ASN A 127 16.13 -8.77 6.54
N LEU A 128 15.68 -8.35 7.74
CA LEU A 128 15.14 -7.00 7.96
C LEU A 128 16.21 -5.93 7.71
N GLU A 129 17.41 -6.11 8.30
CA GLU A 129 18.53 -5.18 8.11
C GLU A 129 18.90 -5.06 6.62
N SER A 130 18.95 -6.18 5.91
CA SER A 130 19.25 -6.21 4.47
C SER A 130 18.21 -5.43 3.65
N ILE A 131 16.92 -5.57 3.97
CA ILE A 131 15.83 -4.88 3.25
C ILE A 131 15.83 -3.38 3.59
N THR A 132 15.95 -3.02 4.86
CA THR A 132 15.96 -1.61 5.28
C THR A 132 17.17 -0.87 4.72
N SER A 133 18.36 -1.48 4.76
CA SER A 133 19.56 -0.90 4.14
C SER A 133 19.40 -0.70 2.63
N ALA A 134 18.71 -1.61 1.94
CA ALA A 134 18.42 -1.47 0.52
C ALA A 134 17.47 -0.30 0.23
N MET A 135 16.50 -0.03 1.12
CA MET A 135 15.57 1.10 0.97
C MET A 135 16.26 2.46 1.16
N GLU A 136 17.28 2.53 2.00
CA GLU A 136 18.00 3.78 2.33
C GLU A 136 19.07 4.16 1.30
N THR A 137 19.43 3.26 0.42
CA THR A 137 20.50 3.48 -0.57
C THR A 137 19.97 4.17 -1.83
#